data_5829fb74b2fe2aac06cf832fa587c224
#
_entry.id   5829fb74b2fe2aac06cf832fa587c224
#
_cell.length_a   1.000
_cell.length_b   1.000
_cell.length_c   1.000
_cell.angle_alpha   90.00
_cell.angle_beta   90.00
_cell.angle_gamma   90.00
#
_symmetry.space_group_name_H-M   'P 1'
#
loop_
_entity.id
_entity.type
_entity.pdbx_description
1 polymer ?
#
loop_
_entity_poly.entity_id
_entity_poly.type
_entity_poly.pdbx_seq_one_letter_code
_entity_poly.pdbx_strand_id
1 'polypeptide(L)'
;MPDRQGFRAKFGVLGPSTNTIVQPDFDGMRPFGVTNHYSRIYTPNADAVSNETFRAGAEVIAGNTLDAVRSVMTAKPTALVMGMSAVTFFDGLVGADRFVREVEAESGLKISVGSHACRAALEAYGGVKRLAVLSPYWPAMNTEVTRYFGDVGYSVVRDISLECRSWTAIAEVEDATLRKSLRALDGDDVDAIIQVGTNLSMVRMAAAAELWLGKPVIAINTATYWHALRTNGIPDKVAGLGRLLEEF
;
A
#
# COMPACT_ATOMS: atom_id res chain seq x y z
N MET A 1 -14.73 -11.18 26.28
CA MET A 1 -15.85 -11.02 25.32
C MET A 1 -15.30 -10.35 24.08
N PRO A 2 -15.74 -10.72 22.86
CA PRO A 2 -15.34 -10.01 21.65
C PRO A 2 -15.84 -8.55 21.69
N ASP A 3 -15.17 -7.67 20.96
CA ASP A 3 -15.60 -6.29 20.75
C ASP A 3 -17.00 -6.27 20.09
N ARG A 4 -17.84 -5.30 20.44
CA ARG A 4 -19.23 -5.26 19.93
C ARG A 4 -19.32 -4.88 18.46
N GLN A 5 -18.34 -4.13 17.93
CA GLN A 5 -18.28 -3.71 16.53
C GLN A 5 -17.23 -4.50 15.75
N GLY A 6 -16.03 -4.65 16.32
CA GLY A 6 -14.91 -5.41 15.74
C GLY A 6 -14.89 -6.88 16.21
N PHE A 7 -16.02 -7.55 16.18
CA PHE A 7 -16.13 -8.90 16.72
C PHE A 7 -15.45 -9.98 15.85
N ARG A 8 -15.13 -9.68 14.60
CA ARG A 8 -14.36 -10.56 13.71
C ARG A 8 -12.87 -10.19 13.71
N ALA A 9 -12.57 -8.90 13.60
CA ALA A 9 -11.22 -8.37 13.70
C ALA A 9 -11.23 -6.88 14.08
N LYS A 10 -10.20 -6.47 14.80
CA LYS A 10 -9.84 -5.08 15.05
C LYS A 10 -8.48 -4.83 14.44
N PHE A 11 -8.40 -4.12 13.33
CA PHE A 11 -7.13 -3.78 12.70
C PHE A 11 -6.54 -2.51 13.31
N GLY A 12 -5.31 -2.60 13.80
CA GLY A 12 -4.50 -1.43 14.14
C GLY A 12 -3.82 -0.90 12.88
N VAL A 13 -4.29 0.24 12.37
CA VAL A 13 -3.78 0.83 11.14
C VAL A 13 -2.75 1.90 11.46
N LEU A 14 -1.58 1.78 10.84
CA LEU A 14 -0.46 2.71 11.01
C LEU A 14 -0.32 3.54 9.73
N GLY A 15 -0.56 4.83 9.79
CA GLY A 15 -0.46 5.70 8.62
C GLY A 15 0.17 7.05 8.91
N PRO A 16 0.93 7.64 7.96
CA PRO A 16 1.49 8.97 8.13
C PRO A 16 0.43 10.00 8.51
N SER A 17 0.77 10.95 9.39
CA SER A 17 -0.17 11.99 9.82
C SER A 17 -0.63 12.90 8.68
N THR A 18 0.15 12.97 7.60
CA THR A 18 -0.14 13.71 6.36
C THR A 18 -1.01 12.92 5.38
N ASN A 19 -1.24 11.61 5.61
CA ASN A 19 -2.01 10.78 4.69
C ASN A 19 -3.51 10.93 4.96
N THR A 20 -4.26 11.34 3.93
CA THR A 20 -5.71 11.56 3.99
C THR A 20 -6.52 10.54 3.20
N ILE A 21 -5.86 9.67 2.43
CA ILE A 21 -6.50 8.71 1.51
C ILE A 21 -6.59 7.30 2.11
N VAL A 22 -5.56 6.84 2.82
CA VAL A 22 -5.52 5.45 3.30
C VAL A 22 -6.67 5.11 4.24
N GLN A 23 -7.07 6.05 5.10
CA GLN A 23 -8.17 5.79 6.05
C GLN A 23 -9.52 5.61 5.35
N PRO A 24 -10.01 6.56 4.51
CA PRO A 24 -11.26 6.35 3.79
C PRO A 24 -11.22 5.14 2.83
N ASP A 25 -10.08 4.84 2.20
CA ASP A 25 -9.94 3.65 1.37
C ASP A 25 -10.15 2.37 2.18
N PHE A 26 -9.44 2.21 3.30
CA PHE A 26 -9.55 1.01 4.15
C PHE A 26 -10.93 0.89 4.79
N ASP A 27 -11.53 2.00 5.23
CA ASP A 27 -12.88 1.99 5.78
C ASP A 27 -13.93 1.62 4.71
N GLY A 28 -13.70 2.02 3.45
CA GLY A 28 -14.55 1.65 2.31
C GLY A 28 -14.46 0.19 1.90
N MET A 29 -13.35 -0.50 2.22
CA MET A 29 -13.14 -1.92 1.93
C MET A 29 -13.53 -2.84 3.10
N ARG A 30 -13.91 -2.29 4.21
CA ARG A 30 -14.12 -2.99 5.47
C ARG A 30 -15.42 -3.81 5.48
N PRO A 31 -15.35 -5.17 5.67
CA PRO A 31 -16.55 -5.99 5.87
C PRO A 31 -17.20 -5.74 7.22
N PHE A 32 -18.46 -6.12 7.33
CA PHE A 32 -19.19 -6.07 8.60
C PHE A 32 -18.48 -6.91 9.69
N GLY A 33 -18.38 -6.35 10.89
CA GLY A 33 -17.71 -6.99 12.04
C GLY A 33 -16.19 -6.83 12.05
N VAL A 34 -15.61 -6.10 11.08
CA VAL A 34 -14.20 -5.66 11.09
C VAL A 34 -14.17 -4.17 11.43
N THR A 35 -13.22 -3.73 12.25
CA THR A 35 -13.03 -2.30 12.57
C THR A 35 -11.57 -1.90 12.39
N ASN A 36 -11.35 -0.65 11.95
CA ASN A 36 -10.04 -0.04 11.79
C ASN A 36 -9.81 0.98 12.91
N HIS A 37 -8.66 0.89 13.56
CA HIS A 37 -8.24 1.78 14.64
C HIS A 37 -6.92 2.43 14.22
N TYR A 38 -6.96 3.74 13.94
CA TYR A 38 -5.83 4.44 13.33
C TYR A 38 -4.90 5.03 14.39
N SER A 39 -3.61 4.77 14.23
CA SER A 39 -2.54 5.53 14.86
C SER A 39 -1.73 6.27 13.81
N ARG A 40 -1.55 7.56 14.01
CA ARG A 40 -0.83 8.41 13.07
C ARG A 40 0.66 8.37 13.34
N ILE A 41 1.45 7.98 12.33
CA ILE A 41 2.89 8.15 12.34
C ILE A 41 3.15 9.63 12.11
N TYR A 42 3.69 10.32 13.11
CA TYR A 42 3.99 11.74 12.96
C TYR A 42 4.93 11.96 11.77
N THR A 43 4.49 12.80 10.85
CA THR A 43 5.17 13.07 9.60
C THR A 43 5.14 14.57 9.36
N PRO A 44 6.28 15.28 9.50
CA PRO A 44 6.37 16.66 9.05
C PRO A 44 6.03 16.72 7.56
N ASN A 45 5.15 17.66 7.16
CA ASN A 45 4.85 17.89 5.75
C ASN A 45 5.94 18.75 5.12
N ALA A 46 7.16 18.21 5.09
CA ALA A 46 8.29 18.85 4.45
C ALA A 46 8.20 18.76 2.92
N ASP A 47 8.82 19.72 2.24
CA ASP A 47 8.95 19.68 0.80
C ASP A 47 9.78 18.45 0.37
N ALA A 48 9.27 17.70 -0.59
CA ALA A 48 9.95 16.60 -1.25
C ALA A 48 10.26 17.02 -2.69
N VAL A 49 11.29 17.83 -2.87
CA VAL A 49 11.63 18.48 -4.15
C VAL A 49 12.86 17.86 -4.82
N SER A 50 13.38 16.79 -4.27
CA SER A 50 14.48 16.00 -4.82
C SER A 50 14.46 14.57 -4.25
N ASN A 51 15.28 13.68 -4.81
CA ASN A 51 15.49 12.33 -4.29
C ASN A 51 15.95 12.34 -2.82
N GLU A 52 16.86 13.25 -2.47
CA GLU A 52 17.45 13.37 -1.14
C GLU A 52 16.40 13.81 -0.11
N THR A 53 15.63 14.85 -0.43
CA THR A 53 14.58 15.37 0.48
C THR A 53 13.44 14.37 0.65
N PHE A 54 13.07 13.65 -0.41
CA PHE A 54 12.08 12.58 -0.32
C PHE A 54 12.57 11.44 0.58
N ARG A 55 13.81 10.99 0.39
CA ARG A 55 14.40 9.93 1.20
C ARG A 55 14.50 10.31 2.67
N ALA A 56 15.02 11.50 2.95
CA ALA A 56 15.12 12.02 4.33
C ALA A 56 13.75 12.07 5.03
N GLY A 57 12.70 12.50 4.32
CA GLY A 57 11.34 12.51 4.84
C GLY A 57 10.80 11.09 5.11
N ALA A 58 11.08 10.13 4.25
CA ALA A 58 10.69 8.74 4.46
C ALA A 58 11.43 8.10 5.66
N GLU A 59 12.69 8.44 5.88
CA GLU A 59 13.46 8.00 7.05
C GLU A 59 12.89 8.56 8.37
N VAL A 60 12.42 9.80 8.38
CA VAL A 60 11.71 10.38 9.54
C VAL A 60 10.43 9.61 9.84
N ILE A 61 9.65 9.24 8.82
CA ILE A 61 8.44 8.41 8.99
C ILE A 61 8.81 7.05 9.58
N ALA A 62 9.85 6.40 9.05
CA ALA A 62 10.33 5.12 9.55
C ALA A 62 10.71 5.21 11.03
N GLY A 63 11.45 6.25 11.42
CA GLY A 63 11.87 6.49 12.82
C GLY A 63 10.71 6.68 13.81
N ASN A 64 9.58 7.23 13.35
CA ASN A 64 8.38 7.46 14.18
C ASN A 64 7.38 6.28 14.18
N THR A 65 7.66 5.20 13.44
CA THR A 65 6.70 4.09 13.27
C THR A 65 6.42 3.35 14.57
N LEU A 66 7.43 3.04 15.37
CA LEU A 66 7.26 2.25 16.60
C LEU A 66 6.45 2.99 17.68
N ASP A 67 6.50 4.31 17.72
CA ASP A 67 5.64 5.10 18.64
C ASP A 67 4.17 5.00 18.23
N ALA A 68 3.89 5.00 16.93
CA ALA A 68 2.54 4.77 16.43
C ALA A 68 2.07 3.33 16.70
N VAL A 69 2.97 2.34 16.64
CA VAL A 69 2.67 0.96 17.04
C VAL A 69 2.27 0.91 18.51
N ARG A 70 3.08 1.46 19.43
CA ARG A 70 2.78 1.51 20.87
C ARG A 70 1.43 2.16 21.14
N SER A 71 1.15 3.25 20.44
CA SER A 71 -0.13 3.97 20.56
C SER A 71 -1.32 3.10 20.14
N VAL A 72 -1.29 2.46 18.97
CA VAL A 72 -2.42 1.64 18.48
C VAL A 72 -2.64 0.38 19.32
N MET A 73 -1.58 -0.16 19.93
CA MET A 73 -1.68 -1.36 20.78
C MET A 73 -2.56 -1.16 22.02
N THR A 74 -2.77 0.09 22.47
CA THR A 74 -3.70 0.38 23.58
C THR A 74 -5.15 0.05 23.26
N ALA A 75 -5.55 0.03 21.97
CA ALA A 75 -6.86 -0.43 21.50
C ALA A 75 -6.99 -1.96 21.46
N LYS A 76 -5.92 -2.68 21.76
CA LYS A 76 -5.84 -4.15 21.69
C LYS A 76 -6.32 -4.68 20.34
N PRO A 77 -5.67 -4.28 19.22
CA PRO A 77 -6.00 -4.80 17.90
C PRO A 77 -5.71 -6.31 17.82
N THR A 78 -6.28 -6.98 16.81
CA THR A 78 -6.04 -8.40 16.53
C THR A 78 -4.92 -8.61 15.52
N ALA A 79 -4.67 -7.62 14.67
CA ALA A 79 -3.57 -7.58 13.70
C ALA A 79 -3.26 -6.12 13.34
N LEU A 80 -2.12 -5.89 12.69
CA LEU A 80 -1.69 -4.58 12.22
C LEU A 80 -1.77 -4.48 10.69
N VAL A 81 -2.04 -3.26 10.19
CA VAL A 81 -2.06 -2.96 8.76
C VAL A 81 -1.25 -1.68 8.52
N MET A 82 -0.28 -1.75 7.62
CA MET A 82 0.57 -0.60 7.31
C MET A 82 -0.04 0.27 6.23
N GLY A 83 -0.43 1.47 6.59
CA GLY A 83 -0.94 2.51 5.69
C GLY A 83 0.14 3.44 5.13
N MET A 84 1.37 2.97 5.05
CA MET A 84 2.52 3.64 4.44
C MET A 84 3.31 2.62 3.63
N SER A 85 3.65 2.93 2.39
CA SER A 85 4.29 1.96 1.51
C SER A 85 5.79 2.18 1.27
N ALA A 86 6.27 3.42 1.15
CA ALA A 86 7.68 3.68 0.78
C ALA A 86 8.66 2.91 1.67
N VAL A 87 8.52 2.98 2.98
CA VAL A 87 9.41 2.31 3.94
C VAL A 87 9.42 0.78 3.81
N THR A 88 8.38 0.20 3.22
CA THR A 88 8.27 -1.26 3.03
C THR A 88 8.95 -1.77 1.76
N PHE A 89 9.58 -0.87 0.99
CA PHE A 89 10.37 -1.20 -0.19
C PHE A 89 11.88 -0.93 0.00
N PHE A 90 12.29 -0.20 1.04
CA PHE A 90 13.69 0.10 1.28
C PHE A 90 14.52 -1.19 1.42
N ASP A 91 15.70 -1.20 0.80
CA ASP A 91 16.61 -2.34 0.75
C ASP A 91 15.99 -3.62 0.15
N GLY A 92 14.99 -3.48 -0.74
CA GLY A 92 14.33 -4.60 -1.41
C GLY A 92 13.64 -5.56 -0.45
N LEU A 93 13.63 -6.86 -0.77
CA LEU A 93 12.99 -7.89 0.04
C LEU A 93 13.59 -8.00 1.45
N VAL A 94 14.91 -7.93 1.57
CA VAL A 94 15.60 -8.05 2.86
C VAL A 94 15.20 -6.94 3.82
N GLY A 95 15.09 -5.70 3.32
CA GLY A 95 14.65 -4.55 4.11
C GLY A 95 13.17 -4.62 4.47
N ALA A 96 12.32 -5.04 3.53
CA ALA A 96 10.90 -5.27 3.79
C ALA A 96 10.68 -6.30 4.91
N ASP A 97 11.40 -7.43 4.85
CA ASP A 97 11.33 -8.47 5.89
C ASP A 97 11.87 -7.97 7.25
N ARG A 98 12.93 -7.14 7.24
CA ARG A 98 13.46 -6.53 8.46
C ARG A 98 12.41 -5.63 9.11
N PHE A 99 11.78 -4.75 8.33
CA PHE A 99 10.73 -3.85 8.81
C PHE A 99 9.55 -4.63 9.44
N VAL A 100 9.09 -5.69 8.77
CA VAL A 100 8.02 -6.56 9.30
C VAL A 100 8.43 -7.17 10.64
N ARG A 101 9.63 -7.76 10.73
CA ARG A 101 10.12 -8.36 11.98
C ARG A 101 10.23 -7.34 13.13
N GLU A 102 10.68 -6.12 12.86
CA GLU A 102 10.78 -5.07 13.88
C GLU A 102 9.41 -4.69 14.44
N VAL A 103 8.41 -4.49 13.58
CA VAL A 103 7.04 -4.14 14.00
C VAL A 103 6.37 -5.33 14.71
N GLU A 104 6.54 -6.55 14.23
CA GLU A 104 6.00 -7.75 14.87
C GLU A 104 6.65 -8.03 16.22
N ALA A 105 7.95 -7.77 16.36
CA ALA A 105 8.66 -7.90 17.66
C ALA A 105 8.16 -6.88 18.69
N GLU A 106 7.89 -5.64 18.29
CA GLU A 106 7.38 -4.59 19.17
C GLU A 106 5.93 -4.85 19.60
N SER A 107 5.08 -5.31 18.68
CA SER A 107 3.64 -5.45 18.91
C SER A 107 3.20 -6.84 19.40
N GLY A 108 3.97 -7.88 19.09
CA GLY A 108 3.55 -9.28 19.24
C GLY A 108 2.46 -9.71 18.23
N LEU A 109 2.13 -8.89 17.26
CA LEU A 109 1.09 -9.14 16.26
C LEU A 109 1.66 -9.20 14.84
N LYS A 110 0.96 -9.92 13.95
CA LYS A 110 1.24 -9.91 12.52
C LYS A 110 0.85 -8.57 11.89
N ILE A 111 1.65 -8.13 10.92
CA ILE A 111 1.39 -6.92 10.15
C ILE A 111 1.30 -7.21 8.65
N SER A 112 0.27 -6.66 7.99
CA SER A 112 0.18 -6.60 6.54
C SER A 112 0.83 -5.33 6.03
N VAL A 113 1.84 -5.46 5.16
CA VAL A 113 2.58 -4.35 4.54
C VAL A 113 2.40 -4.34 3.03
N GLY A 114 2.45 -3.15 2.43
CA GLY A 114 2.13 -2.96 1.02
C GLY A 114 2.99 -3.76 0.06
N SER A 115 4.31 -3.87 0.29
CA SER A 115 5.22 -4.64 -0.56
C SER A 115 4.85 -6.13 -0.61
N HIS A 116 4.69 -6.77 0.56
CA HIS A 116 4.30 -8.19 0.64
C HIS A 116 2.88 -8.43 0.11
N ALA A 117 1.97 -7.50 0.37
CA ALA A 117 0.60 -7.59 -0.12
C ALA A 117 0.50 -7.51 -1.65
N CYS A 118 1.29 -6.63 -2.29
CA CYS A 118 1.38 -6.58 -3.76
C CYS A 118 1.94 -7.88 -4.34
N ARG A 119 2.96 -8.46 -3.72
CA ARG A 119 3.49 -9.77 -4.11
C ARG A 119 2.41 -10.85 -4.01
N ALA A 120 1.72 -10.94 -2.87
CA ALA A 120 0.65 -11.92 -2.67
C ALA A 120 -0.52 -11.73 -3.67
N ALA A 121 -0.86 -10.49 -4.00
CA ALA A 121 -1.86 -10.18 -5.02
C ALA A 121 -1.44 -10.66 -6.40
N LEU A 122 -0.18 -10.43 -6.82
CA LEU A 122 0.35 -10.93 -8.09
C LEU A 122 0.34 -12.46 -8.16
N GLU A 123 0.69 -13.13 -7.05
CA GLU A 123 0.62 -14.59 -6.93
C GLU A 123 -0.83 -15.08 -7.06
N ALA A 124 -1.81 -14.39 -6.48
CA ALA A 124 -3.23 -14.74 -6.59
C ALA A 124 -3.77 -14.60 -8.03
N TYR A 125 -3.41 -13.53 -8.75
CA TYR A 125 -3.77 -13.38 -10.16
C TYR A 125 -3.15 -14.47 -11.04
N GLY A 126 -1.91 -14.86 -10.73
CA GLY A 126 -1.16 -15.86 -11.52
C GLY A 126 -0.75 -15.38 -12.91
N GLY A 127 0.22 -16.06 -13.52
CA GLY A 127 0.65 -15.78 -14.91
C GLY A 127 1.40 -14.47 -15.12
N VAL A 128 1.52 -13.59 -14.12
CA VAL A 128 2.19 -12.29 -14.21
C VAL A 128 3.70 -12.47 -14.07
N LYS A 129 4.47 -11.77 -14.92
CA LYS A 129 5.93 -11.71 -14.86
C LYS A 129 6.47 -10.29 -15.06
N ARG A 130 5.84 -9.50 -15.94
CA ARG A 130 6.27 -8.19 -16.36
C ARG A 130 5.36 -7.13 -15.79
N LEU A 131 5.91 -6.22 -15.02
CA LEU A 131 5.18 -5.18 -14.31
C LEU A 131 5.45 -3.80 -14.90
N ALA A 132 4.43 -2.96 -14.87
CA ALA A 132 4.61 -1.51 -14.92
C ALA A 132 4.24 -0.91 -13.55
N VAL A 133 4.97 0.13 -13.13
CA VAL A 133 4.82 0.74 -11.81
C VAL A 133 4.43 2.22 -11.93
N LEU A 134 3.37 2.62 -11.21
CA LEU A 134 3.01 4.02 -10.99
C LEU A 134 3.27 4.40 -9.54
N SER A 135 3.99 5.49 -9.31
CA SER A 135 4.22 5.99 -7.97
C SER A 135 4.11 7.52 -7.88
N PRO A 136 3.79 8.07 -6.70
CA PRO A 136 3.92 9.50 -6.42
C PRO A 136 5.35 9.91 -6.06
N TYR A 137 6.27 8.96 -6.05
CA TYR A 137 7.62 9.11 -5.52
C TYR A 137 8.56 9.84 -6.48
N TRP A 138 9.75 10.13 -5.99
CA TRP A 138 10.90 10.55 -6.77
C TRP A 138 11.67 9.33 -7.29
N PRO A 139 12.41 9.43 -8.41
CA PRO A 139 13.00 8.27 -9.11
C PRO A 139 13.84 7.34 -8.24
N ALA A 140 14.59 7.87 -7.28
CA ALA A 140 15.40 7.03 -6.38
C ALA A 140 14.54 6.03 -5.58
N MET A 141 13.30 6.39 -5.24
CA MET A 141 12.40 5.47 -4.54
C MET A 141 11.80 4.43 -5.50
N ASN A 142 11.57 4.78 -6.76
CA ASN A 142 11.17 3.80 -7.78
C ASN A 142 12.24 2.73 -8.00
N THR A 143 13.51 3.09 -7.84
CA THR A 143 14.62 2.12 -7.87
C THR A 143 14.47 1.07 -6.76
N GLU A 144 14.08 1.47 -5.54
CA GLU A 144 13.85 0.52 -4.43
C GLU A 144 12.61 -0.35 -4.69
N VAL A 145 11.55 0.20 -5.28
CA VAL A 145 10.37 -0.57 -5.69
C VAL A 145 10.74 -1.61 -6.75
N THR A 146 11.50 -1.20 -7.78
CA THR A 146 11.99 -2.09 -8.84
C THR A 146 12.88 -3.19 -8.27
N ARG A 147 13.78 -2.85 -7.36
CA ARG A 147 14.63 -3.81 -6.65
C ARG A 147 13.80 -4.85 -5.91
N TYR A 148 12.82 -4.41 -5.11
CA TYR A 148 11.94 -5.33 -4.38
C TYR A 148 11.24 -6.32 -5.31
N PHE A 149 10.62 -5.84 -6.40
CA PHE A 149 9.95 -6.73 -7.34
C PHE A 149 10.91 -7.65 -8.06
N GLY A 150 12.13 -7.20 -8.37
CA GLY A 150 13.20 -8.04 -8.90
C GLY A 150 13.61 -9.15 -7.93
N ASP A 151 13.79 -8.84 -6.65
CA ASP A 151 14.14 -9.80 -5.60
C ASP A 151 13.08 -10.92 -5.45
N VAL A 152 11.81 -10.63 -5.74
CA VAL A 152 10.71 -11.59 -5.67
C VAL A 152 10.31 -12.19 -7.02
N GLY A 153 11.14 -12.00 -8.06
CA GLY A 153 11.04 -12.69 -9.34
C GLY A 153 10.14 -12.06 -10.40
N TYR A 154 9.84 -10.75 -10.29
CA TYR A 154 9.15 -9.97 -11.30
C TYR A 154 10.08 -9.01 -12.01
N SER A 155 9.79 -8.70 -13.28
CA SER A 155 10.52 -7.70 -14.06
C SER A 155 9.69 -6.42 -14.16
N VAL A 156 10.19 -5.31 -13.64
CA VAL A 156 9.60 -3.99 -13.87
C VAL A 156 10.13 -3.49 -15.22
N VAL A 157 9.29 -3.48 -16.25
CA VAL A 157 9.67 -3.13 -17.62
C VAL A 157 9.50 -1.64 -17.92
N ARG A 158 8.67 -0.94 -17.13
CA ARG A 158 8.54 0.53 -17.16
C ARG A 158 7.97 1.06 -15.86
N ASP A 159 8.25 2.33 -15.58
CA ASP A 159 7.70 3.00 -14.42
C ASP A 159 7.43 4.49 -14.71
N ILE A 160 6.54 5.08 -13.91
CA ILE A 160 6.27 6.51 -13.90
C ILE A 160 6.37 6.99 -12.46
N SER A 161 7.27 7.94 -12.21
CA SER A 161 7.38 8.73 -10.99
C SER A 161 6.62 10.04 -11.18
N LEU A 162 5.61 10.32 -10.34
CA LEU A 162 4.87 11.59 -10.41
C LEU A 162 5.57 12.74 -9.72
N GLU A 163 6.63 12.46 -8.98
CA GLU A 163 7.51 13.44 -8.31
C GLU A 163 6.73 14.47 -7.49
N CYS A 164 5.77 13.99 -6.68
CA CYS A 164 4.94 14.85 -5.86
C CYS A 164 5.78 15.67 -4.88
N ARG A 165 5.52 16.98 -4.80
CA ARG A 165 6.36 17.94 -4.09
C ARG A 165 6.24 17.94 -2.57
N SER A 166 5.24 17.26 -2.02
CA SER A 166 5.06 17.08 -0.56
C SER A 166 4.20 15.85 -0.31
N TRP A 167 4.15 15.42 0.95
CA TRP A 167 3.35 14.25 1.35
C TRP A 167 1.84 14.47 1.16
N THR A 168 1.35 15.69 1.35
CA THR A 168 -0.06 16.05 1.14
C THR A 168 -0.39 16.20 -0.34
N ALA A 169 0.52 16.73 -1.17
CA ALA A 169 0.32 16.89 -2.61
C ALA A 169 0.08 15.56 -3.33
N ILE A 170 0.46 14.43 -2.73
CA ILE A 170 0.16 13.09 -3.27
C ILE A 170 -1.36 12.86 -3.36
N ALA A 171 -2.13 13.33 -2.37
CA ALA A 171 -3.58 13.18 -2.36
C ALA A 171 -4.30 14.13 -3.34
N GLU A 172 -3.59 15.13 -3.85
CA GLU A 172 -4.11 16.16 -4.75
C GLU A 172 -3.93 15.81 -6.24
N VAL A 173 -3.29 14.68 -6.54
CA VAL A 173 -3.08 14.24 -7.92
C VAL A 173 -4.42 13.99 -8.62
N GLU A 174 -4.65 14.70 -9.71
CA GLU A 174 -5.90 14.66 -10.45
C GLU A 174 -6.11 13.34 -11.18
N ASP A 175 -7.37 12.89 -11.28
CA ASP A 175 -7.79 11.71 -12.05
C ASP A 175 -7.30 11.73 -13.49
N ALA A 176 -7.23 12.89 -14.12
CA ALA A 176 -6.75 13.03 -15.51
C ALA A 176 -5.28 12.60 -15.63
N THR A 177 -4.44 12.97 -14.65
CA THR A 177 -3.04 12.57 -14.56
C THR A 177 -2.93 11.06 -14.35
N LEU A 178 -3.73 10.49 -13.45
CA LEU A 178 -3.74 9.04 -13.19
C LEU A 178 -4.14 8.24 -14.43
N ARG A 179 -5.22 8.64 -15.13
CA ARG A 179 -5.64 8.00 -16.39
C ARG A 179 -4.58 8.09 -17.48
N LYS A 180 -3.93 9.25 -17.63
CA LYS A 180 -2.83 9.43 -18.60
C LYS A 180 -1.66 8.51 -18.28
N SER A 181 -1.28 8.43 -17.01
CA SER A 181 -0.18 7.57 -16.55
C SER A 181 -0.48 6.08 -16.77
N LEU A 182 -1.70 5.63 -16.45
CA LEU A 182 -2.10 4.24 -16.68
C LEU A 182 -2.05 3.85 -18.16
N ARG A 183 -2.50 4.73 -19.07
CA ARG A 183 -2.40 4.50 -20.53
C ARG A 183 -0.95 4.46 -21.01
N ALA A 184 -0.08 5.29 -20.44
CA ALA A 184 1.34 5.32 -20.81
C ALA A 184 2.12 4.10 -20.28
N LEU A 185 1.64 3.49 -19.19
CA LEU A 185 2.20 2.27 -18.61
C LEU A 185 1.71 1.00 -19.29
N ASP A 186 0.59 1.06 -20.00
CA ASP A 186 0.03 -0.10 -20.68
C ASP A 186 0.85 -0.49 -21.93
N GLY A 187 0.80 -1.77 -22.30
CA GLY A 187 1.44 -2.33 -23.49
C GLY A 187 1.40 -3.86 -23.48
N ASP A 188 1.65 -4.48 -24.63
CA ASP A 188 1.67 -5.94 -24.81
C ASP A 188 2.84 -6.61 -24.04
N ASP A 189 3.81 -5.82 -23.63
CA ASP A 189 4.96 -6.22 -22.83
C ASP A 189 4.71 -6.08 -21.33
N VAL A 190 3.51 -5.68 -20.88
CA VAL A 190 3.11 -5.50 -19.48
C VAL A 190 1.98 -6.47 -19.13
N ASP A 191 2.21 -7.33 -18.14
CA ASP A 191 1.22 -8.29 -17.67
C ASP A 191 0.30 -7.70 -16.60
N ALA A 192 0.82 -6.77 -15.76
CA ALA A 192 0.06 -6.08 -14.73
C ALA A 192 0.63 -4.69 -14.44
N ILE A 193 -0.23 -3.78 -13.98
CA ILE A 193 0.18 -2.46 -13.48
C ILE A 193 0.02 -2.44 -11.96
N ILE A 194 1.06 -2.01 -11.24
CA ILE A 194 1.01 -1.79 -9.81
C ILE A 194 1.15 -0.30 -9.51
N GLN A 195 0.22 0.23 -8.73
CA GLN A 195 0.36 1.55 -8.15
C GLN A 195 0.85 1.43 -6.71
N VAL A 196 1.94 2.09 -6.39
CA VAL A 196 2.49 2.24 -5.03
C VAL A 196 2.31 3.67 -4.53
N GLY A 197 2.35 3.87 -3.19
CA GLY A 197 2.08 5.19 -2.58
C GLY A 197 0.66 5.28 -2.03
N THR A 198 0.51 5.03 -0.73
CA THR A 198 -0.78 4.88 -0.04
C THR A 198 -1.62 6.16 0.04
N ASN A 199 -1.02 7.35 -0.16
CA ASN A 199 -1.75 8.62 -0.21
C ASN A 199 -2.22 8.99 -1.63
N LEU A 200 -1.95 8.17 -2.65
CA LEU A 200 -2.46 8.37 -4.00
C LEU A 200 -3.85 7.72 -4.12
N SER A 201 -4.87 8.50 -4.50
CA SER A 201 -6.26 8.02 -4.58
C SER A 201 -6.46 7.10 -5.79
N MET A 202 -6.18 5.80 -5.63
CA MET A 202 -6.13 4.86 -6.77
C MET A 202 -7.10 3.69 -6.68
N VAL A 203 -7.71 3.39 -5.54
CA VAL A 203 -8.54 2.17 -5.39
C VAL A 203 -9.63 2.08 -6.46
N ARG A 204 -10.44 3.12 -6.61
CA ARG A 204 -11.52 3.14 -7.63
C ARG A 204 -10.99 3.29 -9.05
N MET A 205 -9.92 4.05 -9.25
CA MET A 205 -9.30 4.23 -10.56
C MET A 205 -8.68 2.92 -11.06
N ALA A 206 -7.99 2.17 -10.19
CA ALA A 206 -7.41 0.87 -10.53
C ALA A 206 -8.50 -0.14 -10.90
N ALA A 207 -9.57 -0.23 -10.09
CA ALA A 207 -10.72 -1.10 -10.39
C ALA A 207 -11.36 -0.79 -11.75
N ALA A 208 -11.55 0.49 -12.08
CA ALA A 208 -12.04 0.89 -13.39
C ALA A 208 -11.05 0.56 -14.52
N ALA A 209 -9.75 0.75 -14.26
CA ALA A 209 -8.71 0.50 -15.26
C ALA A 209 -8.57 -0.99 -15.62
N GLU A 210 -8.80 -1.90 -14.70
CA GLU A 210 -8.86 -3.34 -15.00
C GLU A 210 -9.86 -3.67 -16.10
N LEU A 211 -11.01 -2.97 -16.13
CA LEU A 211 -12.08 -3.21 -17.12
C LEU A 211 -11.68 -2.79 -18.53
N TRP A 212 -10.99 -1.65 -18.68
CA TRP A 212 -10.66 -1.14 -20.02
C TRP A 212 -9.24 -1.50 -20.48
N LEU A 213 -8.35 -1.94 -19.59
CA LEU A 213 -7.04 -2.48 -19.96
C LEU A 213 -7.06 -4.00 -20.15
N GLY A 214 -8.03 -4.70 -19.55
CA GLY A 214 -8.14 -6.16 -19.64
C GLY A 214 -7.01 -6.92 -18.93
N LYS A 215 -6.33 -6.26 -17.97
CA LYS A 215 -5.23 -6.84 -17.18
C LYS A 215 -5.29 -6.36 -15.74
N PRO A 216 -4.61 -7.03 -14.79
CA PRO A 216 -4.57 -6.59 -13.39
C PRO A 216 -4.02 -5.17 -13.26
N VAL A 217 -4.75 -4.31 -12.54
CA VAL A 217 -4.30 -2.99 -12.11
C VAL A 217 -4.47 -2.92 -10.59
N ILE A 218 -3.37 -3.01 -9.87
CA ILE A 218 -3.38 -3.21 -8.43
C ILE A 218 -3.02 -1.90 -7.73
N ALA A 219 -3.99 -1.31 -7.03
CA ALA A 219 -3.70 -0.24 -6.08
C ALA A 219 -3.14 -0.84 -4.79
N ILE A 220 -2.06 -0.27 -4.26
CA ILE A 220 -1.41 -0.79 -3.05
C ILE A 220 -2.34 -0.81 -1.84
N ASN A 221 -3.27 0.16 -1.72
CA ASN A 221 -4.25 0.17 -0.64
C ASN A 221 -5.21 -1.04 -0.75
N THR A 222 -5.66 -1.37 -1.97
CA THR A 222 -6.46 -2.58 -2.22
C THR A 222 -5.71 -3.84 -1.84
N ALA A 223 -4.47 -3.98 -2.32
CA ALA A 223 -3.64 -5.16 -2.01
C ALA A 223 -3.38 -5.29 -0.51
N THR A 224 -3.02 -4.21 0.17
CA THR A 224 -2.69 -4.23 1.60
C THR A 224 -3.90 -4.62 2.46
N TYR A 225 -5.06 -4.06 2.15
CA TYR A 225 -6.27 -4.36 2.94
C TYR A 225 -6.81 -5.75 2.62
N TRP A 226 -6.82 -6.16 1.36
CA TRP A 226 -7.12 -7.53 0.95
C TRP A 226 -6.23 -8.56 1.66
N HIS A 227 -4.92 -8.33 1.67
CA HIS A 227 -3.98 -9.21 2.36
C HIS A 227 -4.26 -9.27 3.86
N ALA A 228 -4.56 -8.13 4.49
CA ALA A 228 -4.94 -8.11 5.90
C ALA A 228 -6.21 -8.93 6.18
N LEU A 229 -7.22 -8.83 5.33
CA LEU A 229 -8.44 -9.64 5.45
C LEU A 229 -8.12 -11.13 5.32
N ARG A 230 -7.41 -11.55 4.27
CA ARG A 230 -7.14 -12.97 3.97
C ARG A 230 -6.27 -13.63 5.02
N THR A 231 -5.20 -12.96 5.47
CA THR A 231 -4.29 -13.47 6.51
C THR A 231 -4.93 -13.56 7.90
N ASN A 232 -6.05 -12.87 8.11
CA ASN A 232 -6.84 -12.95 9.34
C ASN A 232 -8.13 -13.80 9.19
N GLY A 233 -8.21 -14.65 8.15
CA GLY A 233 -9.31 -15.59 7.95
C GLY A 233 -10.65 -14.94 7.59
N ILE A 234 -10.62 -13.75 6.98
CA ILE A 234 -11.82 -13.03 6.54
C ILE A 234 -11.95 -13.17 5.01
N PRO A 235 -12.78 -14.11 4.52
CA PRO A 235 -12.88 -14.42 3.09
C PRO A 235 -13.88 -13.54 2.34
N ASP A 236 -14.45 -12.53 2.98
CA ASP A 236 -15.50 -11.69 2.39
C ASP A 236 -15.05 -11.06 1.08
N LYS A 237 -15.94 -11.10 0.09
CA LYS A 237 -15.78 -10.46 -1.19
C LYS A 237 -16.37 -9.04 -1.11
N VAL A 238 -15.66 -8.06 -1.64
CA VAL A 238 -16.08 -6.65 -1.62
C VAL A 238 -16.21 -6.18 -3.07
N ALA A 239 -17.44 -5.93 -3.52
CA ALA A 239 -17.73 -5.55 -4.89
C ALA A 239 -17.39 -4.08 -5.20
N GLY A 240 -17.04 -3.79 -6.46
CA GLY A 240 -16.84 -2.45 -6.99
C GLY A 240 -15.48 -1.81 -6.67
N LEU A 241 -14.55 -2.60 -6.10
CA LEU A 241 -13.21 -2.12 -5.70
C LEU A 241 -12.06 -2.94 -6.33
N GLY A 242 -12.34 -3.64 -7.44
CA GLY A 242 -11.39 -4.39 -8.25
C GLY A 242 -11.46 -5.89 -8.01
N ARG A 243 -10.99 -6.63 -9.02
CA ARG A 243 -11.05 -8.10 -9.06
C ARG A 243 -10.36 -8.75 -7.87
N LEU A 244 -9.30 -8.14 -7.34
CA LEU A 244 -8.59 -8.68 -6.18
C LEU A 244 -9.51 -8.88 -4.96
N LEU A 245 -10.40 -7.91 -4.69
CA LEU A 245 -11.37 -8.01 -3.59
C LEU A 245 -12.63 -8.80 -3.96
N GLU A 246 -12.93 -8.94 -5.24
CA GLU A 246 -14.14 -9.58 -5.75
C GLU A 246 -13.95 -11.08 -5.98
N GLU A 247 -12.78 -11.50 -6.44
CA GLU A 247 -12.55 -12.86 -6.92
C GLU A 247 -11.66 -13.70 -5.98
N PHE A 248 -10.71 -13.07 -5.26
CA PHE A 248 -9.67 -13.76 -4.48
C PHE A 248 -9.81 -13.68 -2.94
#